data_ae6a6d3ebfa1e4680560fd691696e26f
#
_entry.id   ae6a6d3ebfa1e4680560fd691696e26f
#
_cell.length_a   1.000
_cell.length_b   1.000
_cell.length_c   1.000
_cell.angle_alpha   90.00
_cell.angle_beta   90.00
_cell.angle_gamma   90.00
#
_symmetry.space_group_name_H-M   'P 1'
#
loop_
_entity.id
_entity.type
_entity.pdbx_description
1 polymer ?
#
loop_
_entity_poly.entity_id
_entity_poly.type
_entity_poly.pdbx_seq_one_letter_code
_entity_poly.pdbx_strand_id
1 'polypeptide(L)'
;MITILTIISMLVIAAYTAAVCVKTKGVPYSISATYYYLEHKLWFMATMWLTAGLLMPAILEVSKPNTEWIAFLSCASMFFVGSAPNFKDDYESKIHSAGAIICIAGSQLWVALNLWPMLLVWLAYVGYTALSIAKEKEGTFWYKFYQSKPMFWIEIAALLSTYLGILFLL
;
A
#
# COMPACT_ATOMS: atom_id res chain seq x y z
N MET A 1 22.78 -2.67 6.59
CA MET A 1 22.29 -3.16 5.30
C MET A 1 20.74 -3.12 5.25
N ILE A 2 20.06 -3.69 6.22
CA ILE A 2 18.58 -3.76 6.29
C ILE A 2 17.91 -2.39 6.26
N THR A 3 18.40 -1.44 7.08
CA THR A 3 17.89 -0.05 7.08
C THR A 3 17.94 0.60 5.69
N ILE A 4 19.04 0.37 4.95
CA ILE A 4 19.20 0.90 3.59
C ILE A 4 18.16 0.28 2.64
N LEU A 5 17.93 -1.04 2.70
CA LEU A 5 16.92 -1.72 1.90
C LEU A 5 15.50 -1.17 2.20
N THR A 6 15.19 -0.98 3.49
CA THR A 6 13.90 -0.40 3.91
C THR A 6 13.72 1.01 3.33
N ILE A 7 14.75 1.86 3.45
CA ILE A 7 14.67 3.25 2.94
C ILE A 7 14.56 3.26 1.42
N ILE A 8 15.34 2.44 0.70
CA ILE A 8 15.24 2.38 -0.76
C ILE A 8 13.86 1.89 -1.20
N SER A 9 13.33 0.83 -0.56
CA SER A 9 11.97 0.33 -0.84
C SER A 9 10.92 1.44 -0.64
N MET A 10 10.99 2.16 0.48
CA MET A 10 10.09 3.27 0.77
C MET A 10 10.21 4.39 -0.26
N LEU A 11 11.43 4.75 -0.68
CA LEU A 11 11.66 5.77 -1.70
C LEU A 11 11.14 5.36 -3.08
N VAL A 12 11.27 4.09 -3.45
CA VAL A 12 10.76 3.56 -4.73
C VAL A 12 9.25 3.76 -4.83
N ILE A 13 8.48 3.29 -3.83
CA ILE A 13 7.03 3.40 -3.86
C ILE A 13 6.56 4.85 -3.69
N ALA A 14 7.23 5.65 -2.85
CA ALA A 14 6.90 7.05 -2.64
C ALA A 14 7.17 7.89 -3.91
N ALA A 15 8.33 7.72 -4.54
CA ALA A 15 8.68 8.44 -5.77
C ALA A 15 7.73 8.08 -6.92
N TYR A 16 7.42 6.80 -7.07
CA TYR A 16 6.44 6.34 -8.06
C TYR A 16 5.06 6.98 -7.83
N THR A 17 4.55 6.90 -6.62
CA THR A 17 3.24 7.43 -6.25
C THR A 17 3.18 8.94 -6.47
N ALA A 18 4.22 9.68 -6.03
CA ALA A 18 4.32 11.11 -6.24
C ALA A 18 4.37 11.48 -7.72
N ALA A 19 5.16 10.77 -8.53
CA ALA A 19 5.27 11.02 -9.96
C ALA A 19 3.91 10.85 -10.67
N VAL A 20 3.13 9.82 -10.31
CA VAL A 20 1.81 9.63 -10.88
C VAL A 20 0.83 10.68 -10.41
N CYS A 21 0.83 11.08 -9.14
CA CYS A 21 0.00 12.17 -8.63
C CYS A 21 0.28 13.49 -9.37
N VAL A 22 1.54 13.79 -9.66
CA VAL A 22 1.93 14.96 -10.46
C VAL A 22 1.42 14.84 -11.90
N LYS A 23 1.61 13.67 -12.53
CA LYS A 23 1.15 13.41 -13.92
C LYS A 23 -0.37 13.54 -14.05
N THR A 24 -1.12 13.04 -13.08
CA THR A 24 -2.60 13.08 -13.09
C THR A 24 -3.18 14.39 -12.55
N LYS A 25 -2.33 15.31 -12.06
CA LYS A 25 -2.71 16.56 -11.40
C LYS A 25 -3.67 16.35 -10.23
N GLY A 26 -3.49 15.25 -9.49
CA GLY A 26 -4.33 14.91 -8.34
C GLY A 26 -4.08 13.51 -7.80
N VAL A 27 -4.80 13.19 -6.74
CA VAL A 27 -4.72 11.88 -6.10
C VAL A 27 -5.53 10.85 -6.91
N PRO A 28 -4.93 9.74 -7.36
CA PRO A 28 -5.64 8.67 -8.06
C PRO A 28 -6.62 7.95 -7.12
N TYR A 29 -7.48 7.10 -7.67
CA TYR A 29 -8.42 6.32 -6.86
C TYR A 29 -7.72 5.34 -5.90
N SER A 30 -6.63 4.72 -6.36
CA SER A 30 -5.74 3.84 -5.60
C SER A 30 -4.34 3.89 -6.22
N ILE A 31 -3.32 3.41 -5.52
CA ILE A 31 -1.99 3.20 -6.11
C ILE A 31 -2.10 2.17 -7.25
N SER A 32 -2.88 1.13 -7.05
CA SER A 32 -3.14 0.12 -8.10
C SER A 32 -3.79 0.72 -9.35
N ALA A 33 -4.71 1.68 -9.20
CA ALA A 33 -5.35 2.33 -10.35
C ALA A 33 -4.36 3.15 -11.20
N THR A 34 -3.19 3.47 -10.67
CA THR A 34 -2.16 4.21 -11.43
C THR A 34 -1.69 3.47 -12.68
N TYR A 35 -1.81 2.14 -12.70
CA TYR A 35 -1.54 1.32 -13.88
C TYR A 35 -2.23 1.85 -15.14
N TYR A 36 -3.47 2.36 -15.01
CA TYR A 36 -4.25 2.85 -16.16
C TYR A 36 -3.84 4.22 -16.66
N TYR A 37 -3.07 4.97 -15.88
CA TYR A 37 -2.57 6.31 -16.24
C TYR A 37 -1.17 6.29 -16.86
N LEU A 38 -0.51 5.12 -16.85
CA LEU A 38 0.84 4.95 -17.38
C LEU A 38 0.84 4.63 -18.87
N GLU A 39 1.73 5.25 -19.62
CA GLU A 39 2.04 4.89 -21.00
C GLU A 39 2.77 3.54 -21.08
N HIS A 40 3.79 3.37 -20.21
CA HIS A 40 4.54 2.13 -20.07
C HIS A 40 4.11 1.40 -18.81
N LYS A 41 3.20 0.46 -18.98
CA LYS A 41 2.55 -0.28 -17.86
C LYS A 41 3.51 -1.13 -17.03
N LEU A 42 4.67 -1.49 -17.59
CA LEU A 42 5.73 -2.20 -16.87
C LEU A 42 6.27 -1.42 -15.66
N TRP A 43 6.15 -0.10 -15.63
CA TRP A 43 6.57 0.70 -14.47
C TRP A 43 5.79 0.34 -13.20
N PHE A 44 4.51 0.06 -13.32
CA PHE A 44 3.71 -0.39 -12.17
C PHE A 44 4.25 -1.72 -11.63
N MET A 45 4.39 -2.73 -12.49
CA MET A 45 4.91 -4.05 -12.12
C MET A 45 6.30 -3.94 -11.48
N ALA A 46 7.22 -3.23 -12.15
CA ALA A 46 8.60 -3.04 -11.66
C ALA A 46 8.61 -2.37 -10.27
N THR A 47 7.78 -1.35 -10.06
CA THR A 47 7.68 -0.68 -8.77
C THR A 47 7.18 -1.63 -7.68
N MET A 48 6.09 -2.38 -7.92
CA MET A 48 5.57 -3.33 -6.93
C MET A 48 6.61 -4.40 -6.60
N TRP A 49 7.28 -4.94 -7.61
CA TRP A 49 8.29 -5.98 -7.43
C TRP A 49 9.54 -5.48 -6.70
N LEU A 50 10.05 -4.29 -7.07
CA LEU A 50 11.18 -3.69 -6.36
C LEU A 50 10.82 -3.35 -4.91
N THR A 51 9.65 -2.78 -4.69
CA THR A 51 9.16 -2.47 -3.34
C THR A 51 9.10 -3.72 -2.49
N ALA A 52 8.45 -4.78 -2.97
CA ALA A 52 8.31 -6.04 -2.24
C ALA A 52 9.66 -6.74 -2.03
N GLY A 53 10.49 -6.82 -3.08
CA GLY A 53 11.79 -7.50 -3.03
C GLY A 53 12.79 -6.86 -2.09
N LEU A 54 12.80 -5.52 -2.02
CA LEU A 54 13.66 -4.78 -1.09
C LEU A 54 13.12 -4.80 0.35
N LEU A 55 11.78 -4.80 0.50
CA LEU A 55 11.14 -4.81 1.81
C LEU A 55 11.21 -6.17 2.48
N MET A 56 11.07 -7.26 1.71
CA MET A 56 10.98 -8.63 2.23
C MET A 56 12.12 -9.01 3.19
N PRO A 57 13.42 -8.87 2.82
CA PRO A 57 14.49 -9.20 3.76
C PRO A 57 14.47 -8.33 5.02
N ALA A 58 14.06 -7.06 4.88
CA ALA A 58 14.03 -6.14 5.99
C ALA A 58 12.93 -6.51 7.02
N ILE A 59 11.72 -6.76 6.55
CA ILE A 59 10.60 -7.12 7.43
C ILE A 59 10.81 -8.48 8.10
N LEU A 60 11.39 -9.45 7.38
CA LEU A 60 11.70 -10.76 7.94
C LEU A 60 12.73 -10.68 9.08
N GLU A 61 13.78 -9.87 8.90
CA GLU A 61 14.85 -9.69 9.91
C GLU A 61 14.34 -9.12 11.24
N VAL A 62 13.38 -8.19 11.18
CA VAL A 62 12.84 -7.54 12.39
C VAL A 62 11.60 -8.23 12.95
N SER A 63 11.14 -9.30 12.32
CA SER A 63 9.95 -10.03 12.75
C SER A 63 10.19 -10.80 14.05
N LYS A 64 9.22 -10.76 14.95
CA LYS A 64 9.21 -11.64 16.12
C LYS A 64 9.08 -13.10 15.69
N PRO A 65 9.61 -14.06 16.48
CA PRO A 65 9.46 -15.48 16.22
C PRO A 65 8.00 -15.87 15.92
N ASN A 66 7.81 -16.68 14.90
CA ASN A 66 6.51 -17.16 14.40
C ASN A 66 5.61 -16.09 13.74
N THR A 67 6.12 -14.89 13.45
CA THR A 67 5.39 -13.88 12.66
C THR A 67 5.97 -13.67 11.26
N GLU A 68 7.13 -14.28 10.97
CA GLU A 68 7.87 -14.14 9.70
C GLU A 68 7.06 -14.61 8.49
N TRP A 69 6.27 -15.67 8.67
CA TRP A 69 5.43 -16.20 7.59
C TRP A 69 4.34 -15.21 7.15
N ILE A 70 3.82 -14.38 8.09
CA ILE A 70 2.85 -13.33 7.79
C ILE A 70 3.54 -12.24 6.94
N ALA A 71 4.73 -11.82 7.36
CA ALA A 71 5.55 -10.86 6.64
C ALA A 71 5.88 -11.35 5.23
N PHE A 72 6.34 -12.61 5.13
CA PHE A 72 6.63 -13.25 3.85
C PHE A 72 5.41 -13.28 2.92
N LEU A 73 4.26 -13.76 3.43
CA LEU A 73 3.04 -13.85 2.64
C LEU A 73 2.55 -12.48 2.16
N SER A 74 2.67 -11.45 3.00
CA SER A 74 2.29 -10.08 2.65
C SER A 74 3.17 -9.53 1.53
N CYS A 75 4.49 -9.67 1.61
CA CYS A 75 5.41 -9.24 0.57
C CYS A 75 5.25 -10.07 -0.71
N ALA A 76 5.10 -11.39 -0.58
CA ALA A 76 4.87 -12.28 -1.73
C ALA A 76 3.59 -11.91 -2.48
N SER A 77 2.54 -11.53 -1.76
CA SER A 77 1.27 -11.09 -2.35
C SER A 77 1.40 -9.81 -3.17
N MET A 78 2.32 -8.91 -2.82
CA MET A 78 2.58 -7.69 -3.61
C MET A 78 3.18 -8.01 -4.99
N PHE A 79 3.91 -9.13 -5.15
CA PHE A 79 4.36 -9.57 -6.48
C PHE A 79 3.15 -9.94 -7.35
N PHE A 80 2.13 -10.59 -6.79
CA PHE A 80 0.91 -10.91 -7.54
C PHE A 80 0.12 -9.65 -7.91
N VAL A 81 0.05 -8.66 -7.03
CA VAL A 81 -0.55 -7.34 -7.35
C VAL A 81 0.16 -6.72 -8.56
N GLY A 82 1.50 -6.76 -8.59
CA GLY A 82 2.29 -6.25 -9.71
C GLY A 82 2.13 -7.07 -10.99
N SER A 83 1.96 -8.39 -10.89
CA SER A 83 1.88 -9.30 -12.04
C SER A 83 0.50 -9.32 -12.70
N ALA A 84 -0.57 -9.02 -11.97
CA ALA A 84 -1.94 -8.97 -12.45
C ALA A 84 -2.53 -7.56 -12.33
N PRO A 85 -1.97 -6.56 -13.04
CA PRO A 85 -2.32 -5.17 -12.82
C PRO A 85 -3.61 -4.75 -13.53
N ASN A 86 -4.12 -5.56 -14.46
CA ASN A 86 -5.31 -5.24 -15.26
C ASN A 86 -6.59 -5.74 -14.57
N PHE A 87 -6.97 -5.11 -13.46
CA PHE A 87 -8.17 -5.48 -12.72
C PHE A 87 -9.51 -5.13 -13.41
N LYS A 88 -9.48 -4.77 -14.71
CA LYS A 88 -10.66 -4.75 -15.58
C LYS A 88 -10.89 -6.09 -16.30
N ASP A 89 -9.89 -6.96 -16.31
CA ASP A 89 -10.01 -8.35 -16.75
C ASP A 89 -10.46 -9.21 -15.58
N ASP A 90 -11.45 -10.08 -15.77
CA ASP A 90 -12.06 -10.88 -14.71
C ASP A 90 -11.07 -11.81 -13.99
N TYR A 91 -10.12 -12.37 -14.72
CA TYR A 91 -9.13 -13.28 -14.16
C TYR A 91 -8.05 -12.52 -13.39
N GLU A 92 -7.45 -11.50 -14.02
CA GLU A 92 -6.45 -10.66 -13.38
C GLU A 92 -7.02 -9.92 -12.17
N SER A 93 -8.30 -9.48 -12.24
CA SER A 93 -9.00 -8.82 -11.14
C SER A 93 -9.06 -9.68 -9.88
N LYS A 94 -9.33 -10.98 -10.01
CA LYS A 94 -9.38 -11.91 -8.88
C LYS A 94 -8.00 -12.08 -8.24
N ILE A 95 -6.95 -12.26 -9.06
CA ILE A 95 -5.57 -12.39 -8.58
C ILE A 95 -5.12 -11.10 -7.90
N HIS A 96 -5.35 -9.95 -8.56
CA HIS A 96 -5.01 -8.64 -8.04
C HIS A 96 -5.68 -8.37 -6.69
N SER A 97 -7.00 -8.55 -6.63
CA SER A 97 -7.78 -8.29 -5.42
C SER A 97 -7.38 -9.22 -4.27
N ALA A 98 -7.20 -10.51 -4.54
CA ALA A 98 -6.72 -11.45 -3.53
C ALA A 98 -5.32 -11.07 -3.04
N GLY A 99 -4.40 -10.75 -3.96
CA GLY A 99 -3.06 -10.28 -3.62
C GLY A 99 -3.08 -9.00 -2.78
N ALA A 100 -3.89 -8.02 -3.17
CA ALA A 100 -4.01 -6.75 -2.43
C ALA A 100 -4.59 -6.95 -1.02
N ILE A 101 -5.64 -7.77 -0.88
CA ILE A 101 -6.24 -8.09 0.43
C ILE A 101 -5.22 -8.79 1.33
N ILE A 102 -4.52 -9.81 0.83
CA ILE A 102 -3.52 -10.54 1.61
C ILE A 102 -2.35 -9.62 1.97
N CYS A 103 -1.88 -8.79 1.04
CA CYS A 103 -0.81 -7.84 1.26
C CYS A 103 -1.18 -6.84 2.37
N ILE A 104 -2.32 -6.18 2.27
CA ILE A 104 -2.75 -5.16 3.25
C ILE A 104 -3.10 -5.82 4.58
N ALA A 105 -4.00 -6.81 4.60
CA ALA A 105 -4.42 -7.45 5.84
C ALA A 105 -3.25 -8.14 6.56
N GLY A 106 -2.40 -8.86 5.81
CA GLY A 106 -1.23 -9.53 6.35
C GLY A 106 -0.21 -8.55 6.93
N SER A 107 0.12 -7.47 6.21
CA SER A 107 1.04 -6.45 6.73
C SER A 107 0.50 -5.77 7.99
N GLN A 108 -0.80 -5.47 8.05
CA GLN A 108 -1.39 -4.88 9.26
C GLN A 108 -1.47 -5.87 10.42
N LEU A 109 -1.73 -7.14 10.17
CA LEU A 109 -1.64 -8.19 11.18
C LEU A 109 -0.20 -8.32 11.70
N TRP A 110 0.79 -8.28 10.81
CA TRP A 110 2.20 -8.26 11.19
C TRP A 110 2.52 -7.05 12.08
N VAL A 111 2.09 -5.84 11.72
CA VAL A 111 2.26 -4.62 12.53
C VAL A 111 1.60 -4.79 13.90
N ALA A 112 0.38 -5.32 13.95
CA ALA A 112 -0.34 -5.55 15.21
C ALA A 112 0.44 -6.45 16.18
N LEU A 113 1.06 -7.51 15.66
CA LEU A 113 1.80 -8.50 16.47
C LEU A 113 3.20 -8.03 16.84
N ASN A 114 3.86 -7.25 15.99
CA ASN A 114 5.24 -6.83 16.19
C ASN A 114 5.37 -5.46 16.87
N LEU A 115 4.59 -4.47 16.43
CA LEU A 115 4.64 -3.10 16.96
C LEU A 115 3.28 -2.40 16.79
N TRP A 116 2.26 -2.85 17.51
CA TRP A 116 0.88 -2.37 17.40
C TRP A 116 0.68 -0.84 17.43
N PRO A 117 1.53 -0.02 18.14
CA PRO A 117 1.31 1.43 18.14
C PRO A 117 1.38 2.06 16.75
N MET A 118 2.04 1.41 15.77
CA MET A 118 2.09 1.89 14.40
C MET A 118 0.72 1.81 13.69
N LEU A 119 -0.23 1.03 14.21
CA LEU A 119 -1.62 1.06 13.74
C LEU A 119 -2.32 2.40 14.02
N LEU A 120 -1.78 3.24 14.92
CA LEU A 120 -2.34 4.58 15.15
C LEU A 120 -2.26 5.48 13.89
N VAL A 121 -1.42 5.13 12.92
CA VAL A 121 -1.42 5.77 11.58
C VAL A 121 -2.81 5.74 10.94
N TRP A 122 -3.60 4.69 11.19
CA TRP A 122 -4.96 4.57 10.67
C TRP A 122 -5.92 5.63 11.21
N LEU A 123 -5.64 6.22 12.39
CA LEU A 123 -6.43 7.34 12.92
C LEU A 123 -6.29 8.57 12.02
N ALA A 124 -5.11 8.81 11.44
CA ALA A 124 -4.92 9.88 10.48
C ALA A 124 -5.74 9.66 9.20
N TYR A 125 -5.79 8.40 8.71
CA TYR A 125 -6.64 8.03 7.58
C TYR A 125 -8.14 8.27 7.89
N VAL A 126 -8.62 7.79 9.04
CA VAL A 126 -10.02 7.96 9.46
C VAL A 126 -10.35 9.45 9.61
N GLY A 127 -9.49 10.22 10.28
CA GLY A 127 -9.65 11.65 10.46
C GLY A 127 -9.70 12.41 9.12
N TYR A 128 -8.77 12.11 8.20
CA TYR A 128 -8.77 12.70 6.86
C TYR A 128 -10.06 12.38 6.10
N THR A 129 -10.48 11.13 6.09
CA THR A 129 -11.69 10.68 5.40
C THR A 129 -12.93 11.35 5.97
N ALA A 130 -13.05 11.42 7.30
CA ALA A 130 -14.16 12.11 7.98
C ALA A 130 -14.22 13.60 7.63
N LEU A 131 -13.05 14.29 7.66
CA LEU A 131 -12.96 15.70 7.28
C LEU A 131 -13.28 15.93 5.81
N SER A 132 -12.87 15.03 4.92
CA SER A 132 -13.16 15.12 3.49
C SER A 132 -14.66 14.97 3.23
N ILE A 133 -15.31 14.01 3.89
CA ILE A 133 -16.77 13.81 3.81
C ILE A 133 -17.52 15.04 4.34
N ALA A 134 -17.06 15.60 5.46
CA ALA A 134 -17.70 16.77 6.08
C ALA A 134 -17.57 18.05 5.23
N LYS A 135 -16.48 18.21 4.47
CA LYS A 135 -16.26 19.36 3.58
C LYS A 135 -17.12 19.33 2.32
N GLU A 136 -17.48 18.15 1.87
CA GLU A 136 -18.29 17.97 0.65
C GLU A 136 -19.74 18.31 0.96
N LYS A 137 -20.25 19.37 0.32
CA LYS A 137 -21.60 19.89 0.61
C LYS A 137 -22.71 19.10 -0.10
N GLU A 138 -22.40 18.53 -1.27
CA GLU A 138 -23.39 17.87 -2.13
C GLU A 138 -23.15 16.36 -2.22
N GLY A 139 -24.22 15.62 -2.49
CA GLY A 139 -24.17 14.17 -2.72
C GLY A 139 -24.48 13.33 -1.48
N THR A 140 -24.70 12.04 -1.72
CA THR A 140 -24.92 11.03 -0.67
C THR A 140 -23.65 10.73 0.10
N PHE A 141 -23.74 10.10 1.26
CA PHE A 141 -22.59 9.65 2.04
C PHE A 141 -21.59 8.81 1.20
N TRP A 142 -22.11 7.86 0.42
CA TRP A 142 -21.28 7.00 -0.43
C TRP A 142 -20.57 7.76 -1.54
N TYR A 143 -21.21 8.75 -2.14
CA TYR A 143 -20.59 9.65 -3.12
C TYR A 143 -19.42 10.42 -2.50
N LYS A 144 -19.64 11.04 -1.33
CA LYS A 144 -18.62 11.80 -0.60
C LYS A 144 -17.45 10.90 -0.17
N PHE A 145 -17.76 9.69 0.32
CA PHE A 145 -16.77 8.69 0.68
C PHE A 145 -15.91 8.31 -0.53
N TYR A 146 -16.53 8.04 -1.68
CA TYR A 146 -15.80 7.72 -2.90
C TYR A 146 -14.90 8.88 -3.36
N GLN A 147 -15.38 10.13 -3.27
CA GLN A 147 -14.60 11.33 -3.62
C GLN A 147 -13.38 11.55 -2.69
N SER A 148 -13.42 11.08 -1.45
CA SER A 148 -12.27 11.13 -0.53
C SER A 148 -11.12 10.22 -0.93
N LYS A 149 -11.25 9.42 -2.01
CA LYS A 149 -10.23 8.46 -2.51
C LYS A 149 -9.79 7.44 -1.43
N PRO A 150 -10.76 6.74 -0.80
CA PRO A 150 -10.47 5.90 0.37
C PRO A 150 -9.45 4.80 0.08
N MET A 151 -9.50 4.17 -1.11
CA MET A 151 -8.58 3.10 -1.47
C MET A 151 -7.13 3.57 -1.53
N PHE A 152 -6.88 4.75 -2.08
CA PHE A 152 -5.53 5.33 -2.09
C PHE A 152 -4.98 5.52 -0.67
N TRP A 153 -5.79 6.10 0.22
CA TRP A 153 -5.35 6.38 1.58
C TRP A 153 -5.26 5.14 2.45
N ILE A 154 -6.05 4.10 2.20
CA ILE A 154 -5.89 2.76 2.81
C ILE A 154 -4.52 2.18 2.44
N GLU A 155 -4.14 2.20 1.15
CA GLU A 155 -2.85 1.69 0.69
C GLU A 155 -1.69 2.50 1.29
N ILE A 156 -1.79 3.83 1.35
CA ILE A 156 -0.79 4.69 1.99
C ILE A 156 -0.68 4.41 3.49
N ALA A 157 -1.81 4.29 4.22
CA ALA A 157 -1.79 4.00 5.66
C ALA A 157 -1.16 2.63 5.96
N ALA A 158 -1.48 1.63 5.14
CA ALA A 158 -0.90 0.29 5.27
C ALA A 158 0.61 0.28 5.01
N LEU A 159 1.07 0.93 3.96
CA LEU A 159 2.50 1.08 3.67
C LEU A 159 3.22 1.84 4.79
N LEU A 160 2.68 3.00 5.18
CA LEU A 160 3.31 3.86 6.18
C LEU A 160 3.42 3.18 7.54
N SER A 161 2.35 2.53 8.02
CA SER A 161 2.39 1.80 9.29
C SER A 161 3.41 0.66 9.27
N THR A 162 3.54 -0.04 8.13
CA THR A 162 4.50 -1.13 7.95
C THR A 162 5.95 -0.61 7.94
N TYR A 163 6.24 0.43 7.15
CA TYR A 163 7.58 1.02 7.11
C TYR A 163 8.01 1.61 8.45
N LEU A 164 7.11 2.34 9.11
CA LEU A 164 7.39 2.86 10.46
C LEU A 164 7.63 1.70 11.44
N GLY A 165 6.81 0.64 11.38
CA GLY A 165 7.01 -0.55 12.19
C GLY A 165 8.41 -1.14 12.04
N ILE A 166 8.89 -1.32 10.80
CA ILE A 166 10.23 -1.83 10.52
C ILE A 166 11.31 -0.87 11.04
N LEU A 167 11.19 0.43 10.72
CA LEU A 167 12.20 1.43 11.12
C LEU A 167 12.32 1.58 12.63
N PHE A 168 11.25 1.40 13.39
CA PHE A 168 11.28 1.44 14.85
C PHE A 168 11.77 0.14 15.49
N LEU A 169 11.76 -0.98 14.78
CA LEU A 169 12.27 -2.27 15.25
C LEU A 169 13.74 -2.50 14.89
N LEU A 170 14.31 -1.71 13.98
CA LEU A 170 15.74 -1.69 13.61
C LEU A 170 16.59 -1.02 14.66
#